data_91e1f389da61b80aa77dd934500eaf07
#
_entry.id   91e1f389da61b80aa77dd934500eaf07
#
_cell.length_a   1.000
_cell.length_b   1.000
_cell.length_c   1.000
_cell.angle_alpha   90.00
_cell.angle_beta   90.00
_cell.angle_gamma   90.00
#
_symmetry.space_group_name_H-M   'P 1'
#
loop_
_entity.id
_entity.type
_entity.pdbx_description
1 polymer ?
#
loop_
_entity_poly.entity_id
_entity_poly.type
_entity_poly.pdbx_seq_one_letter_code
_entity_poly.pdbx_strand_id
1 'polypeptide(L)'
;ASDRTVVYLCICVDCVYWSPSLSVQVEMADKDENEKTIAEDLVVTKYKMAGDIVNRVLKQVIGKCVEGASVREICICGDELLVEETSKVFKREKDLKKGVAFPTCVSVNNCVCHFSPLHSEPDYLLKNNDVVKVDLGAHVDGFIAVVAHTIVLGASQANKVTGKIANVMMAAHYASEAALRLLKAGNETYTITDTVQKVAEAYQCKPIEGMLSHQLKQFKIDGEKTIIQNPSDAQKKEHEKFEFATHEVYAMDVLISSGEGVGREMDTRVSVYKKTDETYQLKLKASRMFYSEVTHKYGTMPFNLRNFEEEKKARLGVTECVNHKLIEPFQVLFEKANEIVVQFKFTVLLMPNGPHRITGLPFEMELYQSELAVSDPELKTILNSSANPKANKKKKKKIGKAGEEIVGDTEGEA
;
A
#
# COMPACT_ATOMS: atom_id res chain seq x y z
N ALA A 1 -9.62 -34.13 -12.35
CA ALA A 1 -9.35 -32.72 -12.32
C ALA A 1 -9.29 -32.35 -10.84
N SER A 2 -8.12 -32.21 -10.30
CA SER A 2 -7.90 -31.83 -8.90
C SER A 2 -7.59 -30.35 -8.88
N ASP A 3 -8.47 -29.56 -8.28
CA ASP A 3 -8.23 -28.17 -7.93
C ASP A 3 -7.01 -28.10 -6.98
N ARG A 4 -5.91 -27.62 -7.47
CA ARG A 4 -4.78 -27.22 -6.62
C ARG A 4 -4.98 -25.76 -6.26
N THR A 5 -5.52 -25.53 -5.07
CA THR A 5 -5.46 -24.23 -4.42
C THR A 5 -3.99 -24.01 -4.05
N VAL A 6 -3.32 -23.13 -4.77
CA VAL A 6 -1.93 -22.76 -4.47
C VAL A 6 -2.00 -21.45 -3.70
N VAL A 7 -1.71 -21.52 -2.42
CA VAL A 7 -1.53 -20.35 -1.56
C VAL A 7 -0.12 -19.83 -1.81
N TYR A 8 0.00 -18.69 -2.46
CA TYR A 8 1.28 -17.99 -2.54
C TYR A 8 1.31 -16.87 -1.52
N LEU A 9 2.19 -17.06 -0.54
CA LEU A 9 2.64 -15.94 0.27
C LEU A 9 3.40 -14.97 -0.63
N CYS A 10 2.98 -13.73 -0.63
CA CYS A 10 3.79 -12.63 -1.16
C CYS A 10 4.91 -12.28 -0.17
N ILE A 11 5.66 -13.24 0.32
CA ILE A 11 6.97 -13.09 0.97
C ILE A 11 7.58 -14.50 1.14
N CYS A 12 8.78 -14.69 0.63
CA CYS A 12 9.58 -15.88 0.84
C CYS A 12 9.91 -16.08 2.33
N VAL A 13 9.49 -17.23 2.88
CA VAL A 13 10.13 -17.78 4.08
C VAL A 13 10.73 -19.11 3.68
N ASP A 14 12.05 -19.17 3.60
CA ASP A 14 12.77 -20.38 3.36
C ASP A 14 12.69 -21.30 4.60
N CYS A 15 12.01 -22.45 4.46
CA CYS A 15 12.14 -23.56 5.40
C CYS A 15 13.53 -24.18 5.26
N VAL A 16 14.45 -23.83 6.12
CA VAL A 16 15.69 -24.59 6.35
C VAL A 16 15.44 -25.61 7.45
N TYR A 17 15.45 -26.89 7.09
CA TYR A 17 15.55 -27.98 8.06
C TYR A 17 16.85 -27.88 8.85
N TRP A 18 16.75 -27.62 10.14
CA TRP A 18 17.87 -27.64 11.06
C TRP A 18 17.84 -28.91 11.91
N SER A 19 18.93 -29.69 11.84
CA SER A 19 19.25 -30.79 12.74
C SER A 19 19.90 -30.22 14.02
N PRO A 20 19.57 -30.70 15.22
CA PRO A 20 20.08 -30.10 16.43
C PRO A 20 21.43 -30.70 16.82
N SER A 21 22.52 -29.99 16.57
CA SER A 21 23.74 -30.14 17.38
C SER A 21 24.73 -29.01 17.10
N LEU A 22 25.03 -28.29 18.05
CA LEU A 22 26.11 -27.41 18.48
C LEU A 22 25.61 -25.97 18.77
N SER A 23 25.64 -25.68 20.06
CA SER A 23 25.53 -24.33 20.60
C SER A 23 26.70 -23.47 20.09
N VAL A 24 26.42 -22.67 19.08
CA VAL A 24 27.22 -21.48 18.77
C VAL A 24 26.38 -20.31 19.23
N GLN A 25 26.82 -19.68 20.32
CA GLN A 25 26.39 -18.31 20.64
C GLN A 25 26.84 -17.44 19.48
N VAL A 26 25.92 -17.15 18.54
CA VAL A 26 26.10 -16.08 17.58
C VAL A 26 25.83 -14.82 18.37
N GLU A 27 26.88 -14.09 18.69
CA GLU A 27 26.82 -12.68 19.06
C GLU A 27 25.94 -12.00 18.00
N MET A 28 24.79 -11.51 18.42
CA MET A 28 24.00 -10.56 17.65
C MET A 28 24.84 -9.28 17.60
N ALA A 29 25.70 -9.19 16.59
CA ALA A 29 26.53 -8.03 16.35
C ALA A 29 25.65 -6.90 15.83
N ASP A 30 25.71 -5.80 16.56
CA ASP A 30 25.36 -4.44 16.17
C ASP A 30 25.35 -4.21 14.66
N LYS A 31 24.16 -4.22 14.07
CA LYS A 31 23.90 -3.69 12.72
C LYS A 31 22.95 -2.50 12.70
N ASP A 32 22.47 -2.04 13.85
CA ASP A 32 21.42 -1.01 13.94
C ASP A 32 21.91 0.43 14.21
N GLU A 33 23.23 0.66 14.35
CA GLU A 33 23.74 2.01 14.69
C GLU A 33 23.64 3.07 13.57
N ASN A 34 23.15 2.73 12.35
CA ASN A 34 23.07 3.68 11.23
C ASN A 34 21.72 3.72 10.49
N GLU A 35 20.67 3.11 11.02
CA GLU A 35 19.34 3.17 10.36
C GLU A 35 18.71 4.55 10.57
N LYS A 36 18.56 5.32 9.47
CA LYS A 36 17.88 6.63 9.50
C LYS A 36 16.38 6.44 9.68
N THR A 37 15.87 6.92 10.79
CA THR A 37 14.45 6.82 11.13
C THR A 37 13.77 8.19 11.16
N ILE A 38 12.43 8.21 11.31
CA ILE A 38 11.65 9.45 11.48
C ILE A 38 11.86 10.12 12.84
N ALA A 39 12.82 9.68 13.66
CA ALA A 39 13.35 10.47 14.77
C ALA A 39 14.09 11.72 14.26
N GLU A 40 14.61 11.67 13.02
CA GLU A 40 15.26 12.79 12.36
C GLU A 40 14.26 13.62 11.56
N ASP A 41 14.24 14.95 11.77
CA ASP A 41 13.34 15.87 11.05
C ASP A 41 13.52 15.84 9.53
N LEU A 42 14.76 15.63 9.06
CA LEU A 42 15.06 15.52 7.63
C LEU A 42 14.41 14.28 7.01
N VAL A 43 14.43 13.15 7.71
CA VAL A 43 13.77 11.91 7.28
C VAL A 43 12.26 12.11 7.20
N VAL A 44 11.66 12.71 8.23
CA VAL A 44 10.23 13.08 8.23
C VAL A 44 9.91 13.98 7.02
N THR A 45 10.76 14.93 6.72
CA THR A 45 10.59 15.85 5.58
C THR A 45 10.60 15.08 4.26
N LYS A 46 11.55 14.15 4.06
CA LYS A 46 11.64 13.32 2.85
C LYS A 46 10.41 12.42 2.67
N TYR A 47 9.94 11.77 3.74
CA TYR A 47 8.68 11.00 3.70
C TYR A 47 7.48 11.87 3.32
N LYS A 48 7.33 13.06 3.94
CA LYS A 48 6.23 13.98 3.62
C LYS A 48 6.30 14.46 2.17
N MET A 49 7.48 14.77 1.66
CA MET A 49 7.66 15.16 0.26
C MET A 49 7.27 14.04 -0.70
N ALA A 50 7.69 12.80 -0.42
CA ALA A 50 7.24 11.64 -1.18
C ALA A 50 5.72 11.47 -1.09
N GLY A 51 5.13 11.64 0.10
CA GLY A 51 3.68 11.61 0.33
C GLY A 51 2.92 12.67 -0.46
N ASP A 52 3.41 13.91 -0.48
CA ASP A 52 2.80 15.00 -1.26
C ASP A 52 2.86 14.72 -2.77
N ILE A 53 3.96 14.13 -3.25
CA ILE A 53 4.12 13.75 -4.67
C ILE A 53 3.07 12.69 -5.03
N VAL A 54 2.99 11.58 -4.29
CA VAL A 54 2.05 10.51 -4.62
C VAL A 54 0.59 10.96 -4.53
N ASN A 55 0.24 11.83 -3.58
CA ASN A 55 -1.11 12.40 -3.48
C ASN A 55 -1.48 13.26 -4.69
N ARG A 56 -0.54 14.09 -5.18
CA ARG A 56 -0.76 14.89 -6.40
C ARG A 56 -0.89 14.02 -7.63
N VAL A 57 -0.01 13.03 -7.79
CA VAL A 57 -0.04 12.11 -8.94
C VAL A 57 -1.30 11.25 -8.89
N LEU A 58 -1.66 10.67 -7.75
CA LEU A 58 -2.89 9.90 -7.59
C LEU A 58 -4.13 10.69 -8.05
N LYS A 59 -4.24 11.95 -7.61
CA LYS A 59 -5.36 12.80 -8.02
C LYS A 59 -5.42 13.01 -9.54
N GLN A 60 -4.26 13.19 -10.19
CA GLN A 60 -4.20 13.34 -11.64
C GLN A 60 -4.53 12.03 -12.37
N VAL A 61 -4.02 10.90 -11.90
CA VAL A 61 -4.29 9.58 -12.46
C VAL A 61 -5.77 9.22 -12.34
N ILE A 62 -6.40 9.46 -11.18
CA ILE A 62 -7.84 9.26 -10.99
C ILE A 62 -8.64 10.13 -11.97
N GLY A 63 -8.22 11.35 -12.22
CA GLY A 63 -8.85 12.22 -13.23
C GLY A 63 -8.76 11.70 -14.67
N LYS A 64 -7.87 10.75 -14.96
CA LYS A 64 -7.78 10.03 -16.24
C LYS A 64 -8.64 8.78 -16.31
N CYS A 65 -9.14 8.29 -15.17
CA CYS A 65 -10.02 7.12 -15.11
C CYS A 65 -11.43 7.52 -15.55
N VAL A 66 -11.68 7.53 -16.84
CA VAL A 66 -12.98 7.81 -17.46
C VAL A 66 -13.43 6.65 -18.34
N GLU A 67 -14.71 6.55 -18.66
CA GLU A 67 -15.21 5.53 -19.58
C GLU A 67 -14.47 5.55 -20.92
N GLY A 68 -14.06 4.38 -21.40
CA GLY A 68 -13.27 4.18 -22.62
C GLY A 68 -11.77 4.42 -22.46
N ALA A 69 -11.28 4.89 -21.31
CA ALA A 69 -9.85 5.07 -21.09
C ALA A 69 -9.11 3.74 -21.01
N SER A 70 -7.92 3.69 -21.58
CA SER A 70 -7.00 2.55 -21.56
C SER A 70 -6.31 2.43 -20.19
N VAL A 71 -6.41 1.29 -19.56
CA VAL A 71 -5.71 1.00 -18.30
C VAL A 71 -4.19 1.10 -18.48
N ARG A 72 -3.66 0.61 -19.59
CA ARG A 72 -2.23 0.71 -19.91
C ARG A 72 -1.76 2.15 -20.01
N GLU A 73 -2.48 2.99 -20.75
CA GLU A 73 -2.12 4.40 -20.90
C GLU A 73 -2.23 5.17 -19.57
N ILE A 74 -3.19 4.83 -18.73
CA ILE A 74 -3.29 5.39 -17.37
C ILE A 74 -2.08 5.01 -16.53
N CYS A 75 -1.63 3.73 -16.59
CA CYS A 75 -0.43 3.28 -15.88
C CYS A 75 0.84 3.99 -16.39
N ILE A 76 0.99 4.14 -17.71
CA ILE A 76 2.12 4.87 -18.30
C ILE A 76 2.13 6.33 -17.81
N CYS A 77 1.01 7.00 -17.93
CA CYS A 77 0.87 8.39 -17.48
C CYS A 77 1.21 8.54 -15.97
N GLY A 78 0.77 7.61 -15.14
CA GLY A 78 1.09 7.61 -13.70
C GLY A 78 2.58 7.48 -13.44
N ASP A 79 3.27 6.56 -14.11
CA ASP A 79 4.72 6.38 -13.99
C ASP A 79 5.49 7.62 -14.46
N GLU A 80 5.09 8.23 -15.58
CA GLU A 80 5.69 9.46 -16.10
C GLU A 80 5.52 10.65 -15.13
N LEU A 81 4.31 10.81 -14.58
CA LEU A 81 4.03 11.83 -13.57
C LEU A 81 4.85 11.63 -12.29
N LEU A 82 5.04 10.39 -11.83
CA LEU A 82 5.90 10.09 -10.68
C LEU A 82 7.36 10.51 -10.95
N VAL A 83 7.90 10.17 -12.11
CA VAL A 83 9.25 10.56 -12.52
C VAL A 83 9.36 12.08 -12.62
N GLU A 84 8.40 12.75 -13.25
CA GLU A 84 8.39 14.20 -13.39
C GLU A 84 8.34 14.89 -12.01
N GLU A 85 7.38 14.53 -11.15
CA GLU A 85 7.21 15.17 -9.84
C GLU A 85 8.40 14.93 -8.90
N THR A 86 8.96 13.72 -8.89
CA THR A 86 10.16 13.42 -8.10
C THR A 86 11.39 14.18 -8.61
N SER A 87 11.49 14.47 -9.92
CA SER A 87 12.57 15.26 -10.48
C SER A 87 12.57 16.72 -9.99
N LYS A 88 11.41 17.23 -9.53
CA LYS A 88 11.24 18.63 -9.10
C LYS A 88 11.80 18.90 -7.70
N VAL A 89 12.04 17.87 -6.88
CA VAL A 89 12.55 18.01 -5.51
C VAL A 89 14.04 17.75 -5.44
N PHE A 90 14.76 18.32 -4.49
CA PHE A 90 16.21 18.17 -4.29
C PHE A 90 17.04 18.29 -5.59
N LYS A 91 16.75 19.28 -6.44
CA LYS A 91 17.39 19.45 -7.77
C LYS A 91 18.89 19.67 -7.71
N ARG A 92 19.40 20.21 -6.59
CA ARG A 92 20.83 20.50 -6.42
C ARG A 92 21.64 19.29 -5.97
N GLU A 93 20.98 18.29 -5.39
CA GLU A 93 21.58 17.07 -4.87
C GLU A 93 21.53 15.96 -5.94
N LYS A 94 22.55 15.92 -6.80
CA LYS A 94 22.59 14.99 -7.94
C LYS A 94 22.70 13.52 -7.53
N ASP A 95 23.32 13.25 -6.40
CA ASP A 95 23.56 11.89 -5.90
C ASP A 95 22.36 11.34 -5.10
N LEU A 96 21.40 12.20 -4.76
CA LEU A 96 20.20 11.79 -4.04
C LEU A 96 19.27 11.00 -4.95
N LYS A 97 19.09 9.72 -4.63
CA LYS A 97 18.19 8.82 -5.37
C LYS A 97 16.73 9.18 -5.10
N LYS A 98 15.93 9.29 -6.13
CA LYS A 98 14.50 9.59 -6.07
C LYS A 98 13.80 9.09 -7.32
N GLY A 99 12.53 8.77 -7.23
CA GLY A 99 11.76 8.25 -8.36
C GLY A 99 10.57 7.42 -7.95
N VAL A 100 10.20 6.49 -8.81
CA VAL A 100 9.13 5.52 -8.60
C VAL A 100 9.56 4.53 -7.52
N ALA A 101 8.74 4.36 -6.48
CA ALA A 101 8.89 3.33 -5.46
C ALA A 101 7.97 2.13 -5.70
N PHE A 102 6.84 2.36 -6.35
CA PHE A 102 5.94 1.32 -6.82
C PHE A 102 5.30 1.77 -8.13
N PRO A 103 5.43 0.99 -9.22
CA PRO A 103 4.84 1.33 -10.51
C PRO A 103 3.34 1.46 -10.43
N THR A 104 2.77 2.36 -11.23
CA THR A 104 1.33 2.56 -11.27
C THR A 104 0.61 1.30 -11.73
N CYS A 105 -0.28 0.80 -10.90
CA CYS A 105 -1.16 -0.33 -11.17
C CYS A 105 -2.62 0.15 -11.14
N VAL A 106 -3.43 -0.35 -12.09
CA VAL A 106 -4.87 -0.05 -12.16
C VAL A 106 -5.63 -1.35 -12.24
N SER A 107 -6.16 -1.81 -11.12
CA SER A 107 -6.87 -3.08 -10.99
C SER A 107 -8.39 -2.84 -10.98
N VAL A 108 -9.14 -3.55 -11.83
CA VAL A 108 -10.56 -3.27 -12.07
C VAL A 108 -11.43 -4.41 -11.51
N ASN A 109 -12.52 -4.06 -10.85
CA ASN A 109 -13.56 -4.95 -10.34
C ASN A 109 -12.99 -6.07 -9.45
N ASN A 110 -13.06 -7.33 -9.90
CA ASN A 110 -12.57 -8.50 -9.18
C ASN A 110 -11.05 -8.72 -9.27
N CYS A 111 -10.32 -7.95 -10.09
CA CYS A 111 -8.86 -7.93 -10.03
C CYS A 111 -8.43 -7.35 -8.68
N VAL A 112 -7.71 -8.13 -7.88
CA VAL A 112 -7.34 -7.75 -6.50
C VAL A 112 -6.29 -6.66 -6.53
N CYS A 113 -5.14 -6.89 -7.21
CA CYS A 113 -3.98 -6.01 -7.16
C CYS A 113 -3.02 -6.19 -8.35
N HIS A 114 -2.07 -5.27 -8.49
CA HIS A 114 -0.86 -5.32 -9.31
C HIS A 114 -1.07 -5.38 -10.83
N PHE A 115 -2.28 -5.10 -11.32
CA PHE A 115 -2.53 -5.09 -12.76
C PHE A 115 -1.93 -3.83 -13.40
N SER A 116 -0.89 -4.03 -14.21
CA SER A 116 -0.16 -2.97 -14.92
C SER A 116 0.34 -3.52 -16.26
N PRO A 117 -0.54 -3.60 -17.30
CA PRO A 117 -0.30 -4.40 -18.48
C PRO A 117 0.87 -3.91 -19.34
N LEU A 118 1.58 -4.87 -19.97
CA LEU A 118 2.67 -4.62 -20.91
C LEU A 118 2.12 -4.14 -22.26
N HIS A 119 2.98 -3.53 -23.10
CA HIS A 119 2.60 -3.18 -24.46
C HIS A 119 2.19 -4.39 -25.31
N SER A 120 2.80 -5.56 -25.04
CA SER A 120 2.54 -6.79 -25.74
C SER A 120 1.32 -7.58 -25.24
N GLU A 121 0.69 -7.16 -24.14
CA GLU A 121 -0.45 -7.85 -23.53
C GLU A 121 -1.77 -7.15 -23.89
N PRO A 122 -2.91 -7.84 -23.78
CA PRO A 122 -4.22 -7.23 -23.94
C PRO A 122 -4.41 -6.07 -22.98
N ASP A 123 -5.04 -5.01 -23.44
CA ASP A 123 -5.42 -3.86 -22.63
C ASP A 123 -6.86 -3.97 -22.16
N TYR A 124 -7.18 -3.26 -21.08
CA TYR A 124 -8.55 -3.12 -20.59
C TYR A 124 -9.01 -1.68 -20.78
N LEU A 125 -10.16 -1.51 -21.44
CA LEU A 125 -10.81 -0.20 -21.55
C LEU A 125 -11.86 -0.06 -20.45
N LEU A 126 -11.74 0.98 -19.66
CA LEU A 126 -12.62 1.26 -18.52
C LEU A 126 -14.06 1.45 -18.99
N LYS A 127 -15.01 0.94 -18.19
CA LYS A 127 -16.45 0.99 -18.47
C LYS A 127 -17.17 1.74 -17.35
N ASN A 128 -18.33 2.28 -17.66
CA ASN A 128 -19.19 2.86 -16.64
C ASN A 128 -19.55 1.83 -15.57
N ASN A 129 -19.58 2.24 -14.30
CA ASN A 129 -19.74 1.42 -13.10
C ASN A 129 -18.55 0.49 -12.76
N ASP A 130 -17.42 0.54 -13.48
CA ASP A 130 -16.23 -0.16 -13.03
C ASP A 130 -15.75 0.38 -11.68
N VAL A 131 -15.34 -0.55 -10.81
CA VAL A 131 -14.65 -0.25 -9.55
C VAL A 131 -13.16 -0.28 -9.82
N VAL A 132 -12.54 0.89 -9.80
CA VAL A 132 -11.15 1.08 -10.25
C VAL A 132 -10.26 1.37 -9.06
N LYS A 133 -9.27 0.51 -8.83
CA LYS A 133 -8.22 0.64 -7.82
C LYS A 133 -6.96 1.18 -8.48
N VAL A 134 -6.51 2.35 -8.06
CA VAL A 134 -5.23 2.95 -8.49
C VAL A 134 -4.24 2.83 -7.35
N ASP A 135 -3.10 2.17 -7.59
CA ASP A 135 -2.01 1.96 -6.64
C ASP A 135 -0.70 2.47 -7.25
N LEU A 136 0.05 3.29 -6.50
CA LEU A 136 1.32 3.86 -6.94
C LEU A 136 2.20 4.30 -5.76
N GLY A 137 3.50 4.50 -6.01
CA GLY A 137 4.43 4.92 -4.99
C GLY A 137 5.61 5.73 -5.51
N ALA A 138 6.11 6.63 -4.68
CA ALA A 138 7.33 7.40 -4.92
C ALA A 138 8.30 7.31 -3.75
N HIS A 139 9.57 7.58 -4.01
CA HIS A 139 10.55 7.73 -2.95
C HIS A 139 11.41 8.98 -3.14
N VAL A 140 11.87 9.52 -2.02
CA VAL A 140 12.88 10.57 -1.95
C VAL A 140 13.99 10.06 -1.05
N ASP A 141 15.18 9.84 -1.59
CA ASP A 141 16.34 9.26 -0.89
C ASP A 141 16.05 7.87 -0.27
N GLY A 142 15.28 7.05 -0.98
CA GLY A 142 14.87 5.73 -0.49
C GLY A 142 13.74 5.74 0.55
N PHE A 143 13.30 6.90 1.03
CA PHE A 143 12.14 7.03 1.91
C PHE A 143 10.87 6.97 1.10
N ILE A 144 10.14 5.86 1.26
CA ILE A 144 9.05 5.43 0.38
C ILE A 144 7.70 5.91 0.90
N ALA A 145 6.90 6.49 0.01
CA ALA A 145 5.48 6.72 0.24
C ALA A 145 4.67 5.98 -0.84
N VAL A 146 3.69 5.21 -0.40
CA VAL A 146 2.75 4.48 -1.26
C VAL A 146 1.33 4.91 -0.98
N VAL A 147 0.46 4.77 -1.99
CA VAL A 147 -0.96 5.09 -1.86
C VAL A 147 -1.78 4.25 -2.83
N ALA A 148 -2.92 3.73 -2.37
CA ALA A 148 -3.96 3.23 -3.27
C ALA A 148 -5.31 3.81 -2.90
N HIS A 149 -6.12 4.07 -3.92
CA HIS A 149 -7.47 4.60 -3.77
C HIS A 149 -8.40 3.95 -4.77
N THR A 150 -9.62 3.69 -4.32
CA THR A 150 -10.67 3.08 -5.16
C THR A 150 -11.74 4.08 -5.46
N ILE A 151 -12.16 4.13 -6.72
CA ILE A 151 -13.30 4.91 -7.21
C ILE A 151 -14.28 4.01 -7.97
N VAL A 152 -15.52 4.48 -8.11
CA VAL A 152 -16.53 3.86 -8.98
C VAL A 152 -16.84 4.80 -10.10
N LEU A 153 -16.64 4.37 -11.36
CA LEU A 153 -16.87 5.23 -12.53
C LEU A 153 -18.34 5.56 -12.68
N GLY A 154 -18.65 6.82 -12.95
CA GLY A 154 -20.01 7.31 -13.10
C GLY A 154 -20.74 7.57 -11.77
N ALA A 155 -20.13 7.31 -10.62
CA ALA A 155 -20.69 7.66 -9.32
C ALA A 155 -20.82 9.19 -9.19
N SER A 156 -21.98 9.65 -8.70
CA SER A 156 -22.23 11.07 -8.44
C SER A 156 -23.30 11.20 -7.35
N GLN A 157 -23.48 12.41 -6.82
CA GLN A 157 -24.55 12.66 -5.84
C GLN A 157 -25.95 12.39 -6.42
N ALA A 158 -26.13 12.58 -7.74
CA ALA A 158 -27.37 12.27 -8.45
C ALA A 158 -27.50 10.79 -8.80
N ASN A 159 -26.38 10.05 -8.89
CA ASN A 159 -26.32 8.63 -9.20
C ASN A 159 -25.44 7.92 -8.15
N LYS A 160 -26.03 7.71 -6.97
CA LYS A 160 -25.33 7.06 -5.85
C LYS A 160 -25.11 5.58 -6.12
N VAL A 161 -23.97 5.11 -5.71
CA VAL A 161 -23.64 3.68 -5.70
C VAL A 161 -24.41 3.00 -4.55
N THR A 162 -25.08 1.88 -4.84
CA THR A 162 -25.88 1.12 -3.87
C THR A 162 -25.51 -0.36 -3.88
N GLY A 163 -26.13 -1.14 -2.97
CA GLY A 163 -26.01 -2.60 -2.92
C GLY A 163 -24.58 -3.08 -2.66
N LYS A 164 -24.18 -4.17 -3.33
CA LYS A 164 -22.91 -4.87 -3.10
C LYS A 164 -21.69 -3.94 -3.23
N ILE A 165 -21.66 -3.07 -4.22
CA ILE A 165 -20.52 -2.16 -4.43
C ILE A 165 -20.44 -1.14 -3.28
N ALA A 166 -21.57 -0.55 -2.87
CA ALA A 166 -21.59 0.37 -1.74
C ALA A 166 -21.14 -0.31 -0.44
N ASN A 167 -21.60 -1.55 -0.20
CA ASN A 167 -21.23 -2.31 0.99
C ASN A 167 -19.72 -2.52 1.09
N VAL A 168 -19.08 -2.99 0.01
CA VAL A 168 -17.63 -3.24 0.02
C VAL A 168 -16.82 -1.95 0.09
N MET A 169 -17.27 -0.85 -0.53
CA MET A 169 -16.64 0.47 -0.44
C MET A 169 -16.67 1.01 1.00
N MET A 170 -17.82 0.94 1.65
CA MET A 170 -18.00 1.37 3.05
C MET A 170 -17.19 0.47 4.00
N ALA A 171 -17.20 -0.86 3.78
CA ALA A 171 -16.41 -1.81 4.56
C ALA A 171 -14.92 -1.47 4.51
N ALA A 172 -14.37 -1.29 3.32
CA ALA A 172 -12.94 -0.98 3.13
C ALA A 172 -12.57 0.39 3.73
N HIS A 173 -13.44 1.40 3.57
CA HIS A 173 -13.23 2.71 4.18
C HIS A 173 -13.17 2.62 5.71
N TYR A 174 -14.19 2.03 6.35
CA TYR A 174 -14.22 1.95 7.81
C TYR A 174 -13.15 1.01 8.37
N ALA A 175 -12.81 -0.07 7.68
CA ALA A 175 -11.68 -0.93 8.05
C ALA A 175 -10.35 -0.16 8.02
N SER A 176 -10.13 0.66 6.99
CA SER A 176 -8.95 1.53 6.88
C SER A 176 -8.88 2.59 7.99
N GLU A 177 -10.03 3.20 8.31
CA GLU A 177 -10.12 4.19 9.38
C GLU A 177 -9.92 3.56 10.77
N ALA A 178 -10.40 2.34 11.00
CA ALA A 178 -10.15 1.61 12.24
C ALA A 178 -8.67 1.20 12.35
N ALA A 179 -8.08 0.66 11.27
CA ALA A 179 -6.68 0.29 11.21
C ALA A 179 -5.76 1.49 11.55
N LEU A 180 -6.01 2.66 10.95
CA LEU A 180 -5.25 3.89 11.25
C LEU A 180 -5.30 4.25 12.74
N ARG A 181 -6.43 4.06 13.41
CA ARG A 181 -6.59 4.40 14.84
C ARG A 181 -5.92 3.41 15.76
N LEU A 182 -5.76 2.17 15.31
CA LEU A 182 -5.10 1.10 16.06
C LEU A 182 -3.59 1.02 15.79
N LEU A 183 -3.11 1.61 14.71
CA LEU A 183 -1.69 1.67 14.37
C LEU A 183 -0.98 2.66 15.31
N LYS A 184 -0.72 2.21 16.54
CA LYS A 184 -0.12 3.00 17.64
C LYS A 184 0.94 2.19 18.33
N ALA A 185 2.01 2.85 18.77
CA ALA A 185 3.03 2.22 19.62
C ALA A 185 2.39 1.53 20.84
N GLY A 186 2.81 0.32 21.11
CA GLY A 186 2.29 -0.54 22.18
C GLY A 186 1.12 -1.44 21.78
N ASN A 187 0.54 -1.29 20.60
CA ASN A 187 -0.47 -2.23 20.08
C ASN A 187 0.21 -3.34 19.28
N GLU A 188 -0.41 -4.52 19.27
CA GLU A 188 0.01 -5.66 18.46
C GLU A 188 -0.63 -5.64 17.06
N THR A 189 0.07 -6.21 16.07
CA THR A 189 -0.38 -6.31 14.67
C THR A 189 -1.72 -7.01 14.52
N TYR A 190 -1.96 -8.09 15.28
CA TYR A 190 -3.22 -8.86 15.22
C TYR A 190 -4.45 -8.11 15.75
N THR A 191 -4.27 -7.08 16.56
CA THR A 191 -5.38 -6.18 16.94
C THR A 191 -6.00 -5.51 15.70
N ILE A 192 -5.15 -5.15 14.72
CA ILE A 192 -5.62 -4.58 13.45
C ILE A 192 -6.27 -5.68 12.59
N THR A 193 -5.62 -6.85 12.47
CA THR A 193 -6.14 -8.01 11.73
C THR A 193 -7.58 -8.35 12.15
N ASP A 194 -7.82 -8.52 13.44
CA ASP A 194 -9.12 -8.88 13.99
C ASP A 194 -10.16 -7.76 13.81
N THR A 195 -9.73 -6.51 13.92
CA THR A 195 -10.63 -5.35 13.76
C THR A 195 -11.05 -5.18 12.31
N VAL A 196 -10.13 -5.32 11.35
CA VAL A 196 -10.42 -5.26 9.91
C VAL A 196 -11.42 -6.37 9.53
N GLN A 197 -11.23 -7.58 10.07
CA GLN A 197 -12.17 -8.71 9.88
C GLN A 197 -13.58 -8.36 10.38
N LYS A 198 -13.72 -7.92 11.63
CA LYS A 198 -15.01 -7.56 12.22
C LYS A 198 -15.73 -6.44 11.46
N VAL A 199 -14.99 -5.42 11.00
CA VAL A 199 -15.57 -4.33 10.22
C VAL A 199 -16.06 -4.83 8.87
N ALA A 200 -15.30 -5.68 8.18
CA ALA A 200 -15.71 -6.25 6.90
C ALA A 200 -16.99 -7.11 7.05
N GLU A 201 -17.06 -7.94 8.09
CA GLU A 201 -18.24 -8.78 8.41
C GLU A 201 -19.51 -7.96 8.67
N ALA A 202 -19.39 -6.78 9.29
CA ALA A 202 -20.51 -5.88 9.51
C ALA A 202 -21.18 -5.41 8.19
N TYR A 203 -20.43 -5.45 7.08
CA TYR A 203 -20.91 -5.14 5.74
C TYR A 203 -21.10 -6.39 4.86
N GLN A 204 -21.11 -7.60 5.45
CA GLN A 204 -21.21 -8.88 4.74
C GLN A 204 -20.09 -9.08 3.70
N CYS A 205 -18.91 -8.54 3.98
CA CYS A 205 -17.71 -8.61 3.16
C CYS A 205 -16.60 -9.37 3.88
N LYS A 206 -15.51 -9.69 3.16
CA LYS A 206 -14.34 -10.36 3.71
C LYS A 206 -13.05 -9.65 3.29
N PRO A 207 -12.06 -9.50 4.15
CA PRO A 207 -10.73 -9.07 3.74
C PRO A 207 -10.09 -10.15 2.83
N ILE A 208 -9.21 -9.74 1.93
CA ILE A 208 -8.49 -10.68 1.08
C ILE A 208 -7.47 -11.47 1.93
N GLU A 209 -7.54 -12.80 1.83
CA GLU A 209 -6.69 -13.73 2.58
C GLU A 209 -5.21 -13.53 2.28
N GLY A 210 -4.40 -13.46 3.34
CA GLY A 210 -2.94 -13.44 3.26
C GLY A 210 -2.33 -12.13 2.75
N MET A 211 -3.13 -11.09 2.47
CA MET A 211 -2.59 -9.79 2.09
C MET A 211 -1.92 -9.11 3.28
N LEU A 212 -0.79 -8.46 3.01
CA LEU A 212 0.07 -7.89 4.03
C LEU A 212 0.12 -6.37 3.92
N SER A 213 -0.09 -5.70 5.05
CA SER A 213 0.47 -4.38 5.30
C SER A 213 1.87 -4.56 5.91
N HIS A 214 2.80 -3.66 5.64
CA HIS A 214 4.20 -3.88 5.99
C HIS A 214 4.91 -2.60 6.43
N GLN A 215 5.97 -2.78 7.21
CA GLN A 215 6.88 -1.70 7.60
C GLN A 215 7.62 -1.19 6.37
N LEU A 216 7.92 0.11 6.36
CA LEU A 216 8.75 0.78 5.35
C LEU A 216 10.04 1.26 6.00
N LYS A 217 11.18 0.96 5.36
CA LYS A 217 12.50 1.45 5.74
C LYS A 217 13.17 2.14 4.56
N GLN A 218 14.28 2.83 4.78
CA GLN A 218 15.03 3.46 3.70
C GLN A 218 15.45 2.40 2.67
N PHE A 219 15.09 2.57 1.40
CA PHE A 219 15.32 1.64 0.28
C PHE A 219 14.69 0.25 0.44
N LYS A 220 13.81 0.03 1.41
CA LYS A 220 13.13 -1.25 1.65
C LYS A 220 11.63 -1.05 1.74
N ILE A 221 10.90 -1.58 0.75
CA ILE A 221 9.44 -1.44 0.68
C ILE A 221 8.71 -2.44 1.59
N ASP A 222 9.31 -3.58 1.86
CA ASP A 222 8.81 -4.70 2.64
C ASP A 222 9.70 -4.95 3.86
N GLY A 223 9.54 -4.15 4.88
CA GLY A 223 10.20 -4.32 6.16
C GLY A 223 9.70 -5.57 6.91
N GLU A 224 10.41 -5.93 7.97
CA GLU A 224 10.24 -7.20 8.70
C GLU A 224 8.90 -7.31 9.41
N LYS A 225 8.36 -6.19 9.93
CA LYS A 225 7.08 -6.18 10.63
C LYS A 225 5.92 -6.10 9.66
N THR A 226 5.05 -7.09 9.69
CA THR A 226 3.89 -7.19 8.81
C THR A 226 2.58 -7.31 9.58
N ILE A 227 1.48 -6.91 8.95
CA ILE A 227 0.11 -7.04 9.45
C ILE A 227 -0.65 -7.84 8.40
N ILE A 228 -1.03 -9.07 8.75
CA ILE A 228 -1.73 -9.97 7.84
C ILE A 228 -3.24 -9.77 7.90
N GLN A 229 -3.92 -9.81 6.77
CA GLN A 229 -5.37 -9.78 6.69
C GLN A 229 -5.95 -11.18 6.48
N ASN A 230 -7.05 -11.48 7.16
CA ASN A 230 -7.83 -12.71 7.02
C ASN A 230 -6.94 -13.97 6.89
N PRO A 231 -5.98 -14.19 7.82
CA PRO A 231 -5.06 -15.31 7.71
C PRO A 231 -5.79 -16.65 7.90
N SER A 232 -5.44 -17.64 7.06
CA SER A 232 -5.82 -19.03 7.28
C SER A 232 -5.18 -19.59 8.56
N ASP A 233 -5.65 -20.74 9.04
CA ASP A 233 -5.10 -21.36 10.25
C ASP A 233 -3.61 -21.75 10.11
N ALA A 234 -3.16 -22.06 8.90
CA ALA A 234 -1.75 -22.30 8.61
C ALA A 234 -0.94 -20.99 8.71
N GLN A 235 -1.41 -19.94 8.04
CA GLN A 235 -0.78 -18.62 8.06
C GLN A 235 -0.73 -18.02 9.48
N LYS A 236 -1.76 -18.22 10.32
CA LYS A 236 -1.76 -17.77 11.72
C LYS A 236 -0.66 -18.41 12.56
N LYS A 237 -0.26 -19.65 12.24
CA LYS A 237 0.80 -20.37 12.96
C LYS A 237 2.20 -19.93 12.54
N GLU A 238 2.34 -19.51 11.29
CA GLU A 238 3.62 -19.12 10.68
C GLU A 238 3.92 -17.62 10.81
N HIS A 239 2.87 -16.78 10.78
CA HIS A 239 3.01 -15.33 10.83
C HIS A 239 3.29 -14.83 12.25
N GLU A 240 4.43 -14.16 12.42
CA GLU A 240 4.84 -13.59 13.69
C GLU A 240 3.98 -12.39 14.10
N LYS A 241 3.77 -12.26 15.41
CA LYS A 241 3.11 -11.10 16.02
C LYS A 241 4.17 -10.07 16.38
N PHE A 242 3.89 -8.83 16.03
CA PHE A 242 4.77 -7.72 16.38
C PHE A 242 4.01 -6.65 17.15
N GLU A 243 4.73 -5.97 18.02
CA GLU A 243 4.29 -4.73 18.66
C GLU A 243 4.82 -3.52 17.87
N PHE A 244 3.96 -2.51 17.68
CA PHE A 244 4.36 -1.27 17.03
C PHE A 244 5.20 -0.41 17.96
N ALA A 245 6.29 0.15 17.43
CA ALA A 245 7.14 1.11 18.15
C ALA A 245 7.02 2.53 17.56
N THR A 246 7.42 3.52 18.34
CA THR A 246 7.58 4.89 17.85
C THR A 246 8.73 4.97 16.84
N HIS A 247 8.62 5.88 15.90
CA HIS A 247 9.57 6.12 14.82
C HIS A 247 9.58 5.06 13.72
N GLU A 248 8.62 4.15 13.70
CA GLU A 248 8.38 3.23 12.58
C GLU A 248 7.47 3.87 11.52
N VAL A 249 7.57 3.38 10.28
CA VAL A 249 6.74 3.79 9.16
C VAL A 249 6.08 2.57 8.54
N TYR A 250 4.80 2.67 8.22
CA TYR A 250 4.03 1.55 7.67
C TYR A 250 3.28 1.94 6.40
N ALA A 251 3.25 1.03 5.44
CA ALA A 251 2.27 0.98 4.38
C ALA A 251 1.07 0.16 4.87
N MET A 252 0.00 0.84 5.25
CA MET A 252 -1.25 0.19 5.61
C MET A 252 -2.04 -0.07 4.34
N ASP A 253 -2.29 -1.33 4.00
CA ASP A 253 -2.99 -1.76 2.79
C ASP A 253 -4.21 -2.59 3.17
N VAL A 254 -5.41 -2.09 2.92
CA VAL A 254 -6.67 -2.73 3.26
C VAL A 254 -7.40 -3.13 1.98
N LEU A 255 -7.56 -4.43 1.77
CA LEU A 255 -8.26 -5.01 0.62
C LEU A 255 -9.47 -5.82 1.10
N ILE A 256 -10.66 -5.38 0.70
CA ILE A 256 -11.92 -6.02 1.06
C ILE A 256 -12.63 -6.52 -0.20
N SER A 257 -13.13 -7.75 -0.12
CA SER A 257 -13.92 -8.40 -1.16
C SER A 257 -15.39 -8.51 -0.78
N SER A 258 -16.26 -8.38 -1.77
CA SER A 258 -17.68 -8.73 -1.63
C SER A 258 -17.94 -10.25 -1.68
N GLY A 259 -16.90 -11.04 -2.01
CA GLY A 259 -16.96 -12.50 -2.20
C GLY A 259 -16.29 -13.27 -1.06
N GLU A 260 -15.57 -14.33 -1.45
CA GLU A 260 -14.91 -15.24 -0.50
C GLU A 260 -13.69 -14.65 0.19
N GLY A 261 -13.11 -13.59 -0.39
CA GLY A 261 -11.86 -13.02 0.07
C GLY A 261 -10.63 -13.84 -0.31
N VAL A 262 -10.68 -14.60 -1.40
CA VAL A 262 -9.57 -15.47 -1.85
C VAL A 262 -9.05 -14.97 -3.19
N GLY A 263 -7.82 -14.50 -3.20
CA GLY A 263 -7.08 -14.13 -4.42
C GLY A 263 -6.56 -15.37 -5.16
N ARG A 264 -6.77 -15.43 -6.48
CA ARG A 264 -6.33 -16.53 -7.34
C ARG A 264 -5.55 -15.99 -8.52
N GLU A 265 -4.48 -16.68 -8.89
CA GLU A 265 -3.80 -16.42 -10.16
C GLU A 265 -4.70 -16.83 -11.33
N MET A 266 -4.66 -16.02 -12.37
CA MET A 266 -5.31 -16.30 -13.66
C MET A 266 -4.28 -16.23 -14.78
N ASP A 267 -4.72 -16.46 -16.03
CA ASP A 267 -3.85 -16.32 -17.21
C ASP A 267 -3.56 -14.84 -17.52
N THR A 268 -2.95 -14.16 -16.56
CA THR A 268 -2.54 -12.75 -16.66
C THR A 268 -1.06 -12.67 -16.38
N ARG A 269 -0.31 -12.10 -17.32
CA ARG A 269 1.14 -11.98 -17.19
C ARG A 269 1.53 -10.98 -16.10
N VAL A 270 2.43 -11.39 -15.23
CA VAL A 270 3.09 -10.49 -14.27
C VAL A 270 3.99 -9.51 -15.00
N SER A 271 3.93 -8.27 -14.64
CA SER A 271 4.71 -7.18 -15.22
C SER A 271 5.55 -6.40 -14.22
N VAL A 272 5.17 -6.46 -12.93
CA VAL A 272 5.85 -5.77 -11.83
C VAL A 272 6.71 -6.74 -11.05
N TYR A 273 7.95 -6.37 -10.81
CA TYR A 273 8.95 -7.17 -10.10
C TYR A 273 9.76 -6.31 -9.14
N LYS A 274 10.39 -6.96 -8.17
CA LYS A 274 11.34 -6.34 -7.24
C LYS A 274 12.62 -7.19 -7.21
N LYS A 275 13.78 -6.52 -7.11
CA LYS A 275 15.06 -7.19 -6.87
C LYS A 275 15.11 -7.69 -5.42
N THR A 276 15.67 -8.90 -5.23
CA THR A 276 15.93 -9.50 -3.91
C THR A 276 17.39 -9.31 -3.50
N ASP A 277 17.73 -9.76 -2.30
CA ASP A 277 19.11 -9.78 -1.79
C ASP A 277 19.87 -11.05 -2.20
N GLU A 278 19.22 -11.97 -2.94
CA GLU A 278 19.83 -13.20 -3.44
C GLU A 278 20.91 -12.92 -4.47
N THR A 279 21.93 -13.81 -4.49
CA THR A 279 23.04 -13.73 -5.42
C THR A 279 23.19 -15.00 -6.23
N TYR A 280 23.31 -14.87 -7.55
CA TYR A 280 23.52 -15.98 -8.47
C TYR A 280 24.31 -15.55 -9.70
N GLN A 281 25.16 -16.42 -10.21
CA GLN A 281 25.92 -16.15 -11.44
C GLN A 281 25.07 -16.51 -12.68
N LEU A 282 24.36 -15.53 -13.22
CA LEU A 282 23.52 -15.69 -14.41
C LEU A 282 24.32 -16.21 -15.61
N LYS A 283 23.78 -17.22 -16.29
CA LYS A 283 24.42 -17.91 -17.43
C LYS A 283 24.08 -17.23 -18.75
N LEU A 284 22.81 -16.79 -18.94
CA LEU A 284 22.36 -16.19 -20.19
C LEU A 284 22.81 -14.72 -20.29
N LYS A 285 23.28 -14.33 -21.48
CA LYS A 285 23.67 -12.93 -21.74
C LYS A 285 22.49 -11.97 -21.54
N ALA A 286 21.30 -12.36 -22.01
CA ALA A 286 20.09 -11.54 -21.85
C ALA A 286 19.78 -11.28 -20.39
N SER A 287 19.85 -12.31 -19.53
CA SER A 287 19.59 -12.20 -18.10
C SER A 287 20.63 -11.32 -17.39
N ARG A 288 21.92 -11.44 -17.75
CA ARG A 288 22.95 -10.55 -17.19
C ARG A 288 22.73 -9.09 -17.56
N MET A 289 22.38 -8.80 -18.81
CA MET A 289 22.09 -7.43 -19.26
C MET A 289 20.87 -6.87 -18.54
N PHE A 290 19.78 -7.64 -18.50
CA PHE A 290 18.56 -7.27 -17.82
C PHE A 290 18.81 -6.99 -16.32
N TYR A 291 19.46 -7.91 -15.61
CA TYR A 291 19.73 -7.76 -14.18
C TYR A 291 20.68 -6.59 -13.86
N SER A 292 21.65 -6.34 -14.75
CA SER A 292 22.52 -5.16 -14.64
C SER A 292 21.71 -3.86 -14.77
N GLU A 293 20.80 -3.79 -15.74
CA GLU A 293 19.92 -2.63 -15.93
C GLU A 293 18.99 -2.43 -14.72
N VAL A 294 18.37 -3.52 -14.22
CA VAL A 294 17.53 -3.48 -12.99
C VAL A 294 18.34 -2.91 -11.82
N THR A 295 19.55 -3.44 -11.59
CA THR A 295 20.38 -3.02 -10.47
C THR A 295 20.77 -1.53 -10.56
N HIS A 296 21.05 -1.06 -11.77
CA HIS A 296 21.50 0.32 -11.99
C HIS A 296 20.35 1.32 -11.92
N LYS A 297 19.22 1.00 -12.55
CA LYS A 297 18.10 1.92 -12.75
C LYS A 297 17.13 1.94 -11.57
N TYR A 298 16.84 0.77 -10.98
CA TYR A 298 15.80 0.62 -9.96
C TYR A 298 16.35 0.28 -8.57
N GLY A 299 17.52 -0.37 -8.49
CA GLY A 299 18.10 -0.81 -7.22
C GLY A 299 17.18 -1.82 -6.54
N THR A 300 16.70 -1.50 -5.33
CA THR A 300 15.77 -2.32 -4.55
C THR A 300 14.30 -1.94 -4.78
N MET A 301 14.02 -0.89 -5.57
CA MET A 301 12.66 -0.45 -5.82
C MET A 301 11.94 -1.38 -6.81
N PRO A 302 10.65 -1.66 -6.61
CA PRO A 302 9.80 -2.31 -7.60
C PRO A 302 9.81 -1.58 -8.95
N PHE A 303 9.73 -2.36 -10.01
CA PHE A 303 9.79 -1.86 -11.39
C PHE A 303 8.83 -2.62 -12.31
N ASN A 304 8.40 -1.99 -13.40
CA ASN A 304 7.58 -2.61 -14.43
C ASN A 304 8.42 -2.92 -15.67
N LEU A 305 8.23 -4.10 -16.27
CA LEU A 305 8.91 -4.51 -17.51
C LEU A 305 8.58 -3.61 -18.70
N ARG A 306 7.44 -2.94 -18.68
CA ARG A 306 7.04 -1.94 -19.69
C ARG A 306 8.02 -0.78 -19.82
N ASN A 307 8.74 -0.46 -18.73
CA ASN A 307 9.65 0.68 -18.64
C ASN A 307 11.06 0.38 -19.19
N PHE A 308 11.26 -0.80 -19.80
CA PHE A 308 12.48 -1.17 -20.52
C PHE A 308 12.33 -0.80 -21.99
N GLU A 309 13.39 -0.29 -22.61
CA GLU A 309 13.41 0.11 -24.01
C GLU A 309 13.02 -1.06 -24.94
N GLU A 310 13.53 -2.27 -24.63
CA GLU A 310 13.19 -3.48 -25.37
C GLU A 310 12.46 -4.51 -24.46
N GLU A 311 11.13 -4.35 -24.33
CA GLU A 311 10.27 -5.22 -23.51
C GLU A 311 10.50 -6.72 -23.80
N LYS A 312 10.69 -7.12 -25.08
CA LYS A 312 10.93 -8.51 -25.46
C LYS A 312 12.23 -9.06 -24.88
N LYS A 313 13.30 -8.25 -24.85
CA LYS A 313 14.58 -8.67 -24.24
C LYS A 313 14.49 -8.71 -22.72
N ALA A 314 13.80 -7.73 -22.11
CA ALA A 314 13.55 -7.76 -20.69
C ALA A 314 12.81 -9.04 -20.28
N ARG A 315 11.75 -9.43 -21.00
CA ARG A 315 11.01 -10.67 -20.76
C ARG A 315 11.85 -11.93 -20.87
N LEU A 316 12.81 -11.98 -21.79
CA LEU A 316 13.76 -13.12 -21.90
C LEU A 316 14.70 -13.18 -20.70
N GLY A 317 15.10 -12.01 -20.17
CA GLY A 317 16.00 -11.92 -19.02
C GLY A 317 15.32 -12.31 -17.70
N VAL A 318 14.03 -12.04 -17.56
CA VAL A 318 13.25 -12.29 -16.34
C VAL A 318 13.26 -13.76 -15.92
N THR A 319 13.09 -14.70 -16.87
CA THR A 319 12.86 -16.10 -16.55
C THR A 319 13.99 -16.72 -15.71
N GLU A 320 15.26 -16.50 -16.10
CA GLU A 320 16.38 -17.00 -15.31
C GLU A 320 16.49 -16.28 -13.95
N CYS A 321 16.25 -14.97 -13.92
CA CYS A 321 16.30 -14.19 -12.68
C CYS A 321 15.23 -14.64 -11.67
N VAL A 322 14.01 -14.92 -12.11
CA VAL A 322 12.94 -15.44 -11.24
C VAL A 322 13.25 -16.85 -10.77
N ASN A 323 13.71 -17.75 -11.67
CA ASN A 323 14.04 -19.13 -11.32
C ASN A 323 15.14 -19.22 -10.24
N HIS A 324 16.04 -18.25 -10.21
CA HIS A 324 17.11 -18.15 -9.21
C HIS A 324 16.83 -17.12 -8.12
N LYS A 325 15.58 -16.71 -7.96
CA LYS A 325 15.11 -15.80 -6.91
C LYS A 325 15.84 -14.45 -6.84
N LEU A 326 16.50 -14.02 -7.91
CA LEU A 326 17.17 -12.70 -7.98
C LEU A 326 16.18 -11.54 -8.06
N ILE A 327 15.01 -11.82 -8.59
CA ILE A 327 13.85 -10.93 -8.61
C ILE A 327 12.61 -11.73 -8.22
N GLU A 328 11.68 -11.09 -7.58
CA GLU A 328 10.39 -11.68 -7.24
C GLU A 328 9.23 -10.92 -7.89
N PRO A 329 8.19 -11.64 -8.33
CA PRO A 329 7.03 -11.08 -9.00
C PRO A 329 6.03 -10.52 -8.00
N PHE A 330 5.36 -9.43 -8.36
CA PHE A 330 4.11 -9.01 -7.77
C PHE A 330 2.96 -9.65 -8.54
N GLN A 331 2.41 -10.74 -8.01
CA GLN A 331 1.36 -11.52 -8.67
C GLN A 331 0.10 -10.70 -8.90
N VAL A 332 -0.50 -10.84 -10.09
CA VAL A 332 -1.82 -10.29 -10.37
C VAL A 332 -2.86 -11.31 -9.91
N LEU A 333 -3.62 -10.95 -8.89
CA LEU A 333 -4.60 -11.83 -8.27
C LEU A 333 -6.03 -11.41 -8.64
N PHE A 334 -6.92 -12.38 -8.69
CA PHE A 334 -8.33 -12.16 -8.97
C PHE A 334 -9.22 -12.88 -7.97
N GLU A 335 -10.27 -12.21 -7.54
CA GLU A 335 -11.41 -12.83 -6.88
C GLU A 335 -12.32 -13.50 -7.92
N LYS A 336 -13.32 -14.26 -7.50
CA LYS A 336 -14.31 -14.86 -8.40
C LYS A 336 -14.93 -13.83 -9.33
N ALA A 337 -15.28 -14.28 -10.53
CA ALA A 337 -16.03 -13.44 -11.46
C ALA A 337 -17.32 -12.88 -10.82
N ASN A 338 -17.64 -11.64 -11.16
CA ASN A 338 -18.76 -10.86 -10.59
C ASN A 338 -18.62 -10.44 -9.12
N GLU A 339 -17.50 -10.75 -8.46
CA GLU A 339 -17.18 -10.15 -7.17
C GLU A 339 -16.42 -8.83 -7.36
N ILE A 340 -16.41 -8.03 -6.32
CA ILE A 340 -15.78 -6.71 -6.31
C ILE A 340 -14.74 -6.67 -5.19
N VAL A 341 -13.56 -6.16 -5.51
CA VAL A 341 -12.51 -5.90 -4.53
C VAL A 341 -12.24 -4.41 -4.47
N VAL A 342 -12.13 -3.89 -3.26
CA VAL A 342 -11.82 -2.49 -2.96
C VAL A 342 -10.53 -2.42 -2.16
N GLN A 343 -9.66 -1.47 -2.50
CA GLN A 343 -8.39 -1.24 -1.85
C GLN A 343 -8.25 0.20 -1.39
N PHE A 344 -7.80 0.37 -0.14
CA PHE A 344 -7.27 1.64 0.35
C PHE A 344 -5.90 1.39 0.98
N LYS A 345 -4.87 1.98 0.40
CA LYS A 345 -3.48 1.92 0.90
C LYS A 345 -3.02 3.31 1.28
N PHE A 346 -2.31 3.43 2.39
CA PHE A 346 -1.75 4.70 2.84
C PHE A 346 -0.49 4.52 3.68
N THR A 347 0.37 5.51 3.64
CA THR A 347 1.61 5.55 4.42
C THR A 347 1.38 6.30 5.73
N VAL A 348 1.83 5.70 6.84
CA VAL A 348 1.69 6.24 8.19
C VAL A 348 3.04 6.33 8.89
N LEU A 349 3.34 7.49 9.45
CA LEU A 349 4.48 7.71 10.34
C LEU A 349 4.02 7.54 11.80
N LEU A 350 4.62 6.62 12.56
CA LEU A 350 4.35 6.45 13.99
C LEU A 350 5.15 7.46 14.81
N MET A 351 4.60 8.66 14.93
CA MET A 351 5.20 9.75 15.68
C MET A 351 4.92 9.61 17.19
N PRO A 352 5.76 10.18 18.08
CA PRO A 352 5.52 10.16 19.54
C PRO A 352 4.16 10.71 19.98
N ASN A 353 3.50 11.52 19.13
CA ASN A 353 2.18 12.08 19.37
C ASN A 353 1.03 11.27 18.75
N GLY A 354 1.32 10.15 18.12
CA GLY A 354 0.37 9.23 17.48
C GLY A 354 0.62 9.04 15.98
N PRO A 355 -0.19 8.20 15.31
CA PRO A 355 -0.06 7.93 13.88
C PRO A 355 -0.30 9.19 13.05
N HIS A 356 0.52 9.40 12.05
CA HIS A 356 0.42 10.50 11.12
C HIS A 356 0.34 9.97 9.69
N ARG A 357 -0.87 9.86 9.16
CA ARG A 357 -1.12 9.48 7.76
C ARG A 357 -0.64 10.60 6.84
N ILE A 358 0.24 10.27 5.90
CA ILE A 358 0.83 11.23 4.94
C ILE A 358 0.32 11.05 3.51
N THR A 359 -0.33 9.92 3.20
CA THR A 359 -0.87 9.64 1.87
C THR A 359 -2.35 9.28 1.92
N GLY A 360 -3.07 9.54 0.82
CA GLY A 360 -4.47 9.23 0.62
C GLY A 360 -5.27 10.43 0.12
N LEU A 361 -6.44 10.15 -0.45
CA LEU A 361 -7.45 11.14 -0.80
C LEU A 361 -8.63 11.06 0.16
N PRO A 362 -9.43 12.11 0.31
CA PRO A 362 -10.68 12.05 1.04
C PRO A 362 -11.62 10.99 0.42
N PHE A 363 -12.31 10.24 1.28
CA PHE A 363 -13.38 9.36 0.83
C PHE A 363 -14.68 10.15 0.72
N GLU A 364 -15.28 10.13 -0.46
CA GLU A 364 -16.53 10.86 -0.77
C GLU A 364 -17.75 10.02 -0.35
N MET A 365 -18.01 9.96 0.96
CA MET A 365 -19.03 9.10 1.57
C MET A 365 -20.44 9.35 0.98
N GLU A 366 -20.73 10.55 0.55
CA GLU A 366 -22.01 10.97 -0.05
C GLU A 366 -22.33 10.27 -1.38
N LEU A 367 -21.33 9.68 -2.04
CA LEU A 367 -21.50 8.92 -3.29
C LEU A 367 -22.02 7.49 -3.05
N TYR A 368 -21.99 7.02 -1.81
CA TYR A 368 -22.29 5.62 -1.47
C TYR A 368 -23.46 5.55 -0.51
N GLN A 369 -24.38 4.60 -0.77
CA GLN A 369 -25.50 4.33 0.11
C GLN A 369 -25.59 2.84 0.39
N SER A 370 -25.25 2.44 1.62
CA SER A 370 -25.37 1.09 2.14
C SER A 370 -26.49 1.03 3.19
N GLU A 371 -27.25 -0.05 3.19
CA GLU A 371 -28.21 -0.36 4.25
C GLU A 371 -27.55 -0.98 5.48
N LEU A 372 -26.28 -1.42 5.35
CA LEU A 372 -25.48 -2.01 6.40
C LEU A 372 -24.64 -0.94 7.10
N ALA A 373 -24.36 -1.17 8.37
CA ALA A 373 -23.51 -0.27 9.17
C ALA A 373 -22.82 -1.04 10.29
N VAL A 374 -21.71 -0.50 10.77
CA VAL A 374 -21.04 -1.00 11.98
C VAL A 374 -21.99 -0.81 13.18
N SER A 375 -22.47 -1.90 13.76
CA SER A 375 -23.35 -1.90 14.94
C SER A 375 -22.62 -2.14 16.26
N ASP A 376 -21.49 -2.86 16.22
CA ASP A 376 -20.67 -3.23 17.37
C ASP A 376 -20.22 -1.99 18.16
N PRO A 377 -20.48 -1.92 19.50
CA PRO A 377 -20.10 -0.77 20.33
C PRO A 377 -18.59 -0.56 20.43
N GLU A 378 -17.79 -1.63 20.43
CA GLU A 378 -16.33 -1.55 20.50
C GLU A 378 -15.77 -0.91 19.21
N LEU A 379 -16.23 -1.39 18.06
CA LEU A 379 -15.86 -0.83 16.75
C LEU A 379 -16.30 0.64 16.64
N LYS A 380 -17.51 0.98 17.08
CA LYS A 380 -17.97 2.39 17.13
C LYS A 380 -17.05 3.26 18.00
N THR A 381 -16.60 2.74 19.13
CA THR A 381 -15.68 3.45 20.02
C THR A 381 -14.34 3.71 19.33
N ILE A 382 -13.79 2.71 18.63
CA ILE A 382 -12.56 2.86 17.83
C ILE A 382 -12.76 3.92 16.74
N LEU A 383 -13.81 3.80 15.93
CA LEU A 383 -14.08 4.70 14.80
C LEU A 383 -14.34 6.15 15.24
N ASN A 384 -15.00 6.36 16.38
CA ASN A 384 -15.27 7.69 16.96
C ASN A 384 -14.05 8.28 17.67
N SER A 385 -13.01 7.49 17.96
CA SER A 385 -11.78 7.97 18.57
C SER A 385 -10.98 8.83 17.60
N SER A 386 -10.20 9.79 18.14
CA SER A 386 -9.26 10.54 17.30
C SER A 386 -8.05 9.68 16.96
N ALA A 387 -7.67 9.61 15.70
CA ALA A 387 -6.42 8.99 15.28
C ALA A 387 -5.21 9.69 15.98
N ASN A 388 -5.29 11.01 16.21
CA ASN A 388 -4.24 11.78 16.89
C ASN A 388 -4.80 12.63 18.04
N PRO A 389 -5.06 12.06 19.24
CA PRO A 389 -5.72 12.74 20.36
C PRO A 389 -4.93 13.92 20.92
N LYS A 390 -3.58 13.91 20.81
CA LYS A 390 -2.73 15.02 21.30
C LYS A 390 -2.82 16.26 20.40
N ALA A 391 -3.02 16.10 19.10
CA ALA A 391 -3.22 17.22 18.17
C ALA A 391 -4.53 17.96 18.45
N ASN A 392 -5.60 17.23 18.78
CA ASN A 392 -6.90 17.82 19.10
C ASN A 392 -6.89 18.60 20.44
N LYS A 393 -6.12 18.14 21.45
CA LYS A 393 -5.93 18.90 22.69
C LYS A 393 -5.21 20.24 22.46
N LYS A 394 -4.23 20.30 21.55
CA LYS A 394 -3.55 21.55 21.16
C LYS A 394 -4.47 22.50 20.40
N LYS A 395 -5.34 21.98 19.48
CA LYS A 395 -6.34 22.81 18.79
C LYS A 395 -7.38 23.38 19.76
N LYS A 396 -7.94 22.59 20.68
CA LYS A 396 -8.87 23.05 21.72
C LYS A 396 -8.24 24.10 22.65
N LYS A 397 -6.95 23.93 23.04
CA LYS A 397 -6.22 24.93 23.83
C LYS A 397 -5.95 26.23 23.09
N LYS A 398 -5.71 26.19 21.74
CA LYS A 398 -5.55 27.41 20.94
C LYS A 398 -6.86 28.17 20.75
N ILE A 399 -7.98 27.45 20.56
CA ILE A 399 -9.32 28.06 20.44
C ILE A 399 -9.77 28.64 21.80
N GLY A 400 -9.49 27.96 22.91
CA GLY A 400 -9.77 28.48 24.26
C GLY A 400 -8.98 29.75 24.58
N LYS A 401 -7.70 29.83 24.22
CA LYS A 401 -6.89 31.04 24.43
C LYS A 401 -7.28 32.21 23.52
N ALA A 402 -7.72 31.96 22.29
CA ALA A 402 -8.22 33.00 21.38
C ALA A 402 -9.61 33.54 21.82
N GLY A 403 -10.39 32.75 22.57
CA GLY A 403 -11.67 33.18 23.13
C GLY A 403 -11.52 34.00 24.44
N GLU A 404 -10.42 33.83 25.19
CA GLU A 404 -10.13 34.62 26.39
C GLU A 404 -9.52 36.00 26.07
N GLU A 405 -8.85 36.19 24.95
CA GLU A 405 -8.30 37.48 24.53
C GLU A 405 -9.35 38.44 23.92
N ILE A 406 -10.55 37.95 23.58
CA ILE A 406 -11.63 38.80 23.00
C ILE A 406 -12.58 39.37 24.09
N VAL A 407 -12.51 38.92 25.31
CA VAL A 407 -13.41 39.36 26.41
C VAL A 407 -12.74 40.36 27.38
N GLY A 408 -11.50 40.75 27.09
CA GLY A 408 -10.69 41.56 28.03
C GLY A 408 -10.63 43.06 27.78
N ASP A 409 -11.27 43.65 26.76
CA ASP A 409 -11.17 45.10 26.48
C ASP A 409 -12.53 45.74 26.15
N THR A 410 -13.43 45.82 27.12
CA THR A 410 -14.52 46.77 27.12
C THR A 410 -15.00 47.03 28.56
N GLU A 411 -14.20 47.73 29.34
CA GLU A 411 -14.68 48.53 30.48
C GLU A 411 -13.70 49.68 30.72
N GLY A 412 -14.15 50.91 30.43
CA GLY A 412 -13.49 52.12 30.89
C GLY A 412 -13.53 53.25 29.87
N GLU A 413 -14.66 54.00 29.87
CA GLU A 413 -14.69 55.44 29.91
C GLU A 413 -16.11 55.97 29.64
N ALA A 414 -16.72 56.52 30.67
CA ALA A 414 -17.63 57.64 30.62
C ALA A 414 -17.52 58.43 31.93
#